data_b66078623a3256fd1ccd927f77bf7731
#
_entry.id   b66078623a3256fd1ccd927f77bf7731
#
_cell.length_a   1.000
_cell.length_b   1.000
_cell.length_c   1.000
_cell.angle_alpha   90.00
_cell.angle_beta   90.00
_cell.angle_gamma   90.00
#
_symmetry.space_group_name_H-M   'P 1'
#
loop_
_entity.id
_entity.type
_entity.pdbx_description
1 polymer ?
#
loop_
_entity_poly.entity_id
_entity_poly.type
_entity_poly.pdbx_seq_one_letter_code
_entity_poly.pdbx_strand_id
1 'polypeptide(L)'
;MAFEGLSSKLQSITNKFKGKVRVTEADLKDMLREVKLALLEADVNYKIVKEFIAVIQEKALGQDVLKSLTPGQQVIKIVKDELVELLGGTESKITFLPNAPTVIMLIGLQGSGKTTTAGKLANVLRKQGKKPLLVACDVYRPAAIKQLQVVGKQLNIPVFSDETSKNVVNIAKRSIDEAIKKLNDVIILDTAGRLQIDEDLMQELQNIKQNVRPQEILLVVDSMTGQDAVNVATTFSEKVGIDGIILTKLDGDTRGGAALSVKKVTGKPIKYIATGEKLSDIEPFHPDRMASRILGMGDVLSIIEKAEESFSEEEAKKMEEQLRKQSFDLNDYLAQLRQVKKMGSFSSLLKMIPGMNQLKNIKVDDKEFDKIEAIICSMTTGERRNPKLLNASRRKRIANGSGTSVQEINRFMTSFETTQKMMKKIKSGKGMRNMMKNLNMNDLKDFKM
;
A
#
# COMPACT_ATOMS: atom_id res chain seq x y z
N MET A 1 -5.51 -2.61 -8.72
CA MET A 1 -4.43 -1.99 -7.92
C MET A 1 -4.34 -0.51 -8.23
N ALA A 2 -3.86 0.29 -7.26
CA ALA A 2 -3.58 1.69 -7.46
C ALA A 2 -2.71 1.92 -8.72
N PHE A 3 -3.09 2.88 -9.54
CA PHE A 3 -2.36 3.29 -10.74
C PHE A 3 -2.16 2.22 -11.82
N GLU A 4 -2.89 1.11 -11.82
CA GLU A 4 -2.61 -0.02 -12.73
C GLU A 4 -2.70 0.38 -14.21
N GLY A 5 -3.67 1.21 -14.57
CA GLY A 5 -3.83 1.75 -15.93
C GLY A 5 -2.66 2.63 -16.36
N LEU A 6 -2.30 3.62 -15.53
CA LEU A 6 -1.18 4.51 -15.78
C LEU A 6 0.16 3.74 -15.78
N SER A 7 0.36 2.89 -14.76
CA SER A 7 1.58 2.10 -14.61
C SER A 7 1.83 1.20 -15.83
N SER A 8 0.81 0.49 -16.32
CA SER A 8 0.98 -0.39 -17.49
C SER A 8 1.41 0.37 -18.75
N LYS A 9 0.88 1.58 -18.97
CA LYS A 9 1.24 2.42 -20.10
C LYS A 9 2.66 2.98 -19.97
N LEU A 10 2.99 3.56 -18.82
CA LEU A 10 4.33 4.11 -18.58
C LEU A 10 5.41 3.02 -18.59
N GLN A 11 5.14 1.83 -18.07
CA GLN A 11 6.03 0.69 -18.19
C GLN A 11 6.28 0.27 -19.64
N SER A 12 5.24 0.23 -20.46
CA SER A 12 5.35 -0.06 -21.88
C SER A 12 6.28 0.94 -22.58
N ILE A 13 6.12 2.24 -22.27
CA ILE A 13 6.92 3.32 -22.82
C ILE A 13 8.38 3.21 -22.34
N THR A 14 8.62 3.06 -21.03
CA THR A 14 9.97 2.96 -20.48
C THR A 14 10.72 1.72 -20.95
N ASN A 15 10.02 0.59 -21.13
CA ASN A 15 10.65 -0.64 -21.65
C ASN A 15 11.13 -0.51 -23.09
N LYS A 16 10.42 0.27 -23.95
CA LYS A 16 10.87 0.57 -25.32
C LYS A 16 12.21 1.34 -25.31
N PHE A 17 12.44 2.18 -24.29
CA PHE A 17 13.62 3.04 -24.16
C PHE A 17 14.78 2.41 -23.39
N LYS A 18 14.50 1.51 -22.45
CA LYS A 18 15.48 0.89 -21.55
C LYS A 18 16.66 0.21 -22.25
N GLY A 19 16.45 -0.29 -23.47
CA GLY A 19 17.46 -0.96 -24.27
C GLY A 19 18.10 -0.11 -25.38
N LYS A 20 17.69 1.17 -25.56
CA LYS A 20 18.23 2.01 -26.62
C LYS A 20 19.61 2.54 -26.24
N VAL A 21 20.60 2.19 -27.05
CA VAL A 21 22.01 2.65 -26.95
C VAL A 21 22.15 4.10 -27.48
N ARG A 22 21.25 4.53 -28.37
CA ARG A 22 21.18 5.90 -28.88
C ARG A 22 19.73 6.39 -28.80
N VAL A 23 19.54 7.59 -28.32
CA VAL A 23 18.25 8.30 -28.27
C VAL A 23 18.40 9.56 -29.09
N THR A 24 17.59 9.72 -30.12
CA THR A 24 17.51 10.94 -30.93
C THR A 24 16.51 11.91 -30.33
N GLU A 25 16.54 13.18 -30.74
CA GLU A 25 15.53 14.16 -30.35
C GLU A 25 14.12 13.76 -30.80
N ALA A 26 14.02 13.10 -31.97
CA ALA A 26 12.75 12.55 -32.47
C ALA A 26 12.21 11.44 -31.56
N ASP A 27 13.07 10.49 -31.16
CA ASP A 27 12.71 9.45 -30.21
C ASP A 27 12.21 10.03 -28.87
N LEU A 28 12.92 11.04 -28.36
CA LEU A 28 12.54 11.72 -27.12
C LEU A 28 11.16 12.39 -27.25
N LYS A 29 10.92 13.09 -28.37
CA LYS A 29 9.65 13.77 -28.64
C LYS A 29 8.49 12.79 -28.72
N ASP A 30 8.69 11.64 -29.36
CA ASP A 30 7.68 10.59 -29.45
C ASP A 30 7.40 9.96 -28.09
N MET A 31 8.43 9.67 -27.27
CA MET A 31 8.28 9.21 -25.91
C MET A 31 7.48 10.20 -25.05
N LEU A 32 7.84 11.46 -25.08
CA LEU A 32 7.15 12.50 -24.29
C LEU A 32 5.70 12.68 -24.72
N ARG A 33 5.41 12.49 -26.03
CA ARG A 33 4.03 12.47 -26.53
C ARG A 33 3.24 11.27 -25.96
N GLU A 34 3.82 10.05 -25.94
CA GLU A 34 3.17 8.88 -25.35
C GLU A 34 2.97 9.07 -23.83
N VAL A 35 3.96 9.61 -23.10
CA VAL A 35 3.86 9.93 -21.66
C VAL A 35 2.77 10.96 -21.40
N LYS A 36 2.71 12.03 -22.21
CA LYS A 36 1.66 13.04 -22.11
C LYS A 36 0.27 12.43 -22.27
N LEU A 37 0.07 11.58 -23.26
CA LEU A 37 -1.21 10.90 -23.49
C LEU A 37 -1.56 9.96 -22.31
N ALA A 38 -0.60 9.20 -21.80
CA ALA A 38 -0.82 8.31 -20.67
C ALA A 38 -1.26 9.07 -19.40
N LEU A 39 -0.67 10.23 -19.12
CA LEU A 39 -1.04 11.07 -17.99
C LEU A 39 -2.43 11.71 -18.16
N LEU A 40 -2.77 12.17 -19.37
CA LEU A 40 -4.10 12.72 -19.66
C LEU A 40 -5.20 11.67 -19.55
N GLU A 41 -4.96 10.45 -20.05
CA GLU A 41 -5.88 9.33 -19.92
C GLU A 41 -6.02 8.85 -18.47
N ALA A 42 -5.00 9.08 -17.63
CA ALA A 42 -5.04 8.89 -16.21
C ALA A 42 -5.77 9.99 -15.45
N ASP A 43 -6.38 10.94 -16.16
CA ASP A 43 -7.13 12.07 -15.59
C ASP A 43 -6.25 13.05 -14.78
N VAL A 44 -4.98 13.23 -15.19
CA VAL A 44 -4.11 14.24 -14.60
C VAL A 44 -4.44 15.60 -15.23
N ASN A 45 -4.44 16.67 -14.42
CA ASN A 45 -4.75 18.02 -14.86
C ASN A 45 -3.85 18.46 -16.02
N TYR A 46 -4.44 18.99 -17.10
CA TYR A 46 -3.74 19.37 -18.33
C TYR A 46 -2.57 20.35 -18.12
N LYS A 47 -2.74 21.35 -17.25
CA LYS A 47 -1.67 22.34 -16.96
C LYS A 47 -0.46 21.66 -16.34
N ILE A 48 -0.72 20.74 -15.38
CA ILE A 48 0.33 19.96 -14.70
C ILE A 48 1.06 19.07 -15.71
N VAL A 49 0.32 18.37 -16.57
CA VAL A 49 0.92 17.51 -17.61
C VAL A 49 1.79 18.33 -18.56
N LYS A 50 1.34 19.53 -18.96
CA LYS A 50 2.11 20.43 -19.83
C LYS A 50 3.43 20.88 -19.20
N GLU A 51 3.38 21.30 -17.93
CA GLU A 51 4.58 21.68 -17.16
C GLU A 51 5.54 20.51 -17.01
N PHE A 52 5.02 19.35 -16.60
CA PHE A 52 5.79 18.12 -16.41
C PHE A 52 6.56 17.72 -17.68
N ILE A 53 5.88 17.71 -18.83
CA ILE A 53 6.50 17.36 -20.12
C ILE A 53 7.57 18.40 -20.52
N ALA A 54 7.31 19.70 -20.29
CA ALA A 54 8.26 20.75 -20.61
C ALA A 54 9.56 20.62 -19.81
N VAL A 55 9.46 20.36 -18.50
CA VAL A 55 10.63 20.17 -17.62
C VAL A 55 11.45 18.95 -18.03
N ILE A 56 10.78 17.82 -18.32
CA ILE A 56 11.48 16.61 -18.77
C ILE A 56 12.17 16.86 -20.11
N GLN A 57 11.50 17.54 -21.05
CA GLN A 57 12.09 17.85 -22.35
C GLN A 57 13.34 18.71 -22.21
N GLU A 58 13.31 19.75 -21.40
CA GLU A 58 14.46 20.61 -21.12
C GLU A 58 15.64 19.82 -20.53
N LYS A 59 15.38 19.03 -19.50
CA LYS A 59 16.43 18.22 -18.82
C LYS A 59 16.97 17.12 -19.72
N ALA A 60 16.14 16.50 -20.55
CA ALA A 60 16.53 15.38 -21.41
C ALA A 60 17.24 15.81 -22.69
N LEU A 61 17.04 17.04 -23.17
CA LEU A 61 17.76 17.60 -24.32
C LEU A 61 19.17 18.05 -23.97
N GLY A 62 19.57 18.05 -22.70
CA GLY A 62 20.94 18.35 -22.29
C GLY A 62 21.95 17.46 -23.02
N GLN A 63 23.03 18.07 -23.55
CA GLN A 63 24.04 17.36 -24.34
C GLN A 63 24.68 16.17 -23.60
N ASP A 64 24.78 16.26 -22.28
CA ASP A 64 25.35 15.19 -21.43
C ASP A 64 24.48 13.96 -21.37
N VAL A 65 23.14 14.12 -21.48
CA VAL A 65 22.19 13.00 -21.49
C VAL A 65 22.24 12.24 -22.82
N LEU A 66 22.16 12.97 -23.92
CA LEU A 66 22.11 12.37 -25.27
C LEU A 66 23.44 11.73 -25.68
N LYS A 67 24.56 12.24 -25.16
CA LYS A 67 25.92 11.71 -25.44
C LYS A 67 26.38 10.64 -24.45
N SER A 68 25.59 10.32 -23.43
CA SER A 68 25.97 9.32 -22.44
C SER A 68 25.98 7.89 -23.02
N LEU A 69 26.70 6.98 -22.34
CA LEU A 69 26.73 5.55 -22.72
C LEU A 69 25.35 4.85 -22.54
N THR A 70 24.45 5.44 -21.76
CA THR A 70 23.13 4.89 -21.48
C THR A 70 22.01 5.96 -21.53
N PRO A 71 21.81 6.65 -22.68
CA PRO A 71 20.90 7.78 -22.75
C PRO A 71 19.44 7.40 -22.44
N GLY A 72 18.98 6.21 -22.87
CA GLY A 72 17.65 5.74 -22.55
C GLY A 72 17.39 5.56 -21.03
N GLN A 73 18.40 5.09 -20.29
CA GLN A 73 18.31 4.96 -18.83
C GLN A 73 18.31 6.33 -18.13
N GLN A 74 19.07 7.29 -18.64
CA GLN A 74 19.08 8.63 -18.07
C GLN A 74 17.77 9.37 -18.29
N VAL A 75 17.14 9.24 -19.46
CA VAL A 75 15.80 9.79 -19.71
C VAL A 75 14.76 9.18 -18.75
N ILE A 76 14.81 7.87 -18.54
CA ILE A 76 13.90 7.18 -17.59
C ILE A 76 14.14 7.69 -16.17
N LYS A 77 15.39 7.93 -15.78
CA LYS A 77 15.73 8.51 -14.47
C LYS A 77 15.15 9.92 -14.32
N ILE A 78 15.28 10.78 -15.34
CA ILE A 78 14.69 12.12 -15.34
C ILE A 78 13.18 12.03 -15.16
N VAL A 79 12.49 11.17 -15.90
CA VAL A 79 11.04 10.96 -15.76
C VAL A 79 10.69 10.52 -14.34
N LYS A 80 11.48 9.62 -13.73
CA LYS A 80 11.27 9.18 -12.36
C LYS A 80 11.43 10.33 -11.37
N ASP A 81 12.52 11.06 -11.48
CA ASP A 81 12.85 12.18 -10.57
C ASP A 81 11.76 13.26 -10.63
N GLU A 82 11.27 13.59 -11.84
CA GLU A 82 10.17 14.54 -12.00
C GLU A 82 8.82 14.00 -11.47
N LEU A 83 8.56 12.68 -11.57
CA LEU A 83 7.39 12.07 -10.93
C LEU A 83 7.47 12.15 -9.40
N VAL A 84 8.66 11.94 -8.83
CA VAL A 84 8.90 12.10 -7.38
C VAL A 84 8.58 13.52 -6.94
N GLU A 85 9.10 14.52 -7.66
CA GLU A 85 8.81 15.94 -7.38
C GLU A 85 7.32 16.27 -7.50
N LEU A 86 6.66 15.77 -8.55
CA LEU A 86 5.23 15.95 -8.75
C LEU A 86 4.40 15.35 -7.60
N LEU A 87 4.82 14.22 -7.06
CA LEU A 87 4.18 13.53 -5.93
C LEU A 87 4.51 14.16 -4.57
N GLY A 88 5.49 15.08 -4.50
CA GLY A 88 5.79 15.83 -3.29
C GLY A 88 7.23 15.74 -2.78
N GLY A 89 8.13 15.12 -3.55
CA GLY A 89 9.56 15.03 -3.26
C GLY A 89 9.89 14.04 -2.15
N THR A 90 9.57 14.39 -0.92
CA THR A 90 9.88 13.58 0.27
C THR A 90 8.63 13.18 1.06
N GLU A 91 8.77 12.13 1.89
CA GLU A 91 7.75 11.72 2.85
C GLU A 91 7.41 12.86 3.82
N SER A 92 6.13 13.09 4.08
CA SER A 92 5.65 14.06 5.07
C SER A 92 5.00 13.34 6.25
N LYS A 93 5.64 13.42 7.41
CA LYS A 93 5.17 12.78 8.65
C LYS A 93 4.18 13.67 9.42
N ILE A 94 3.40 13.05 10.32
CA ILE A 94 2.60 13.76 11.30
C ILE A 94 3.53 14.37 12.35
N THR A 95 3.28 15.63 12.69
CA THR A 95 4.02 16.34 13.74
C THR A 95 3.35 16.10 15.11
N PHE A 96 4.10 15.52 16.05
CA PHE A 96 3.61 15.23 17.38
C PHE A 96 4.09 16.27 18.39
N LEU A 97 3.22 16.62 19.33
CA LEU A 97 3.58 17.45 20.49
C LEU A 97 4.33 16.61 21.53
N PRO A 98 5.41 17.15 22.13
CA PRO A 98 6.20 16.39 23.11
C PRO A 98 5.50 16.21 24.47
N ASN A 99 4.71 17.16 24.93
CA ASN A 99 4.20 17.23 26.30
C ASN A 99 2.69 17.37 26.41
N ALA A 100 1.95 17.25 25.31
CA ALA A 100 0.49 17.36 25.29
C ALA A 100 -0.09 16.42 24.26
N PRO A 101 -1.38 16.02 24.37
CA PRO A 101 -2.02 15.25 23.33
C PRO A 101 -2.01 15.98 21.98
N THR A 102 -1.53 15.31 20.95
CA THR A 102 -1.58 15.82 19.58
C THR A 102 -2.98 15.65 19.01
N VAL A 103 -3.62 16.72 18.60
CA VAL A 103 -4.95 16.68 18.00
C VAL A 103 -4.83 16.62 16.49
N ILE A 104 -5.38 15.57 15.91
CA ILE A 104 -5.50 15.34 14.47
C ILE A 104 -6.98 15.47 14.10
N MET A 105 -7.31 16.38 13.20
CA MET A 105 -8.68 16.62 12.74
C MET A 105 -8.84 16.05 11.33
N LEU A 106 -9.71 15.06 11.17
CA LEU A 106 -10.04 14.49 9.85
C LEU A 106 -11.24 15.24 9.27
N ILE A 107 -11.07 15.80 8.09
CA ILE A 107 -12.09 16.54 7.35
C ILE A 107 -12.31 15.95 5.96
N GLY A 108 -13.43 16.26 5.30
CA GLY A 108 -13.71 15.80 3.92
C GLY A 108 -15.19 15.53 3.68
N LEU A 109 -15.56 15.20 2.46
CA LEU A 109 -16.95 14.95 2.08
C LEU A 109 -17.49 13.64 2.65
N GLN A 110 -18.79 13.49 2.63
CA GLN A 110 -19.48 12.23 2.96
C GLN A 110 -19.03 11.14 1.99
N GLY A 111 -18.80 9.93 2.52
CA GLY A 111 -18.35 8.79 1.69
C GLY A 111 -16.87 8.78 1.34
N SER A 112 -16.09 9.82 1.70
CA SER A 112 -14.64 9.83 1.49
C SER A 112 -13.86 8.84 2.37
N GLY A 113 -14.51 8.23 3.37
CA GLY A 113 -13.90 7.22 4.24
C GLY A 113 -13.29 7.76 5.53
N LYS A 114 -13.69 8.93 6.04
CA LYS A 114 -13.16 9.55 7.26
C LYS A 114 -13.17 8.62 8.47
N THR A 115 -14.34 8.09 8.83
CA THR A 115 -14.51 7.21 10.00
C THR A 115 -13.63 5.96 9.91
N THR A 116 -13.58 5.32 8.74
CA THR A 116 -12.68 4.18 8.52
C THR A 116 -11.21 4.59 8.61
N THR A 117 -10.88 5.76 8.05
CA THR A 117 -9.52 6.33 8.09
C THR A 117 -9.11 6.69 9.52
N ALA A 118 -10.02 7.21 10.34
CA ALA A 118 -9.77 7.46 11.76
C ALA A 118 -9.29 6.18 12.47
N GLY A 119 -10.00 5.07 12.25
CA GLY A 119 -9.59 3.77 12.80
C GLY A 119 -8.27 3.25 12.23
N LYS A 120 -8.08 3.35 10.91
CA LYS A 120 -6.83 2.92 10.25
C LYS A 120 -5.64 3.71 10.76
N LEU A 121 -5.75 5.04 10.83
CA LEU A 121 -4.70 5.92 11.32
C LEU A 121 -4.39 5.64 12.80
N ALA A 122 -5.43 5.49 13.63
CA ALA A 122 -5.27 5.13 15.04
C ALA A 122 -4.52 3.78 15.20
N ASN A 123 -4.81 2.80 14.34
CA ASN A 123 -4.12 1.51 14.35
C ASN A 123 -2.62 1.64 13.98
N VAL A 124 -2.29 2.45 12.99
CA VAL A 124 -0.89 2.74 12.62
C VAL A 124 -0.16 3.41 13.79
N LEU A 125 -0.76 4.46 14.35
CA LEU A 125 -0.15 5.20 15.47
C LEU A 125 0.02 4.33 16.71
N ARG A 126 -0.94 3.44 17.01
CA ARG A 126 -0.80 2.47 18.11
C ARG A 126 0.36 1.51 17.88
N LYS A 127 0.55 1.01 16.66
CA LYS A 127 1.71 0.17 16.32
C LYS A 127 3.04 0.90 16.49
N GLN A 128 3.04 2.23 16.33
CA GLN A 128 4.20 3.10 16.59
C GLN A 128 4.39 3.44 18.08
N GLY A 129 3.63 2.79 18.98
CA GLY A 129 3.73 2.98 20.43
C GLY A 129 2.92 4.17 20.96
N LYS A 130 2.09 4.83 20.13
CA LYS A 130 1.21 5.91 20.56
C LYS A 130 -0.07 5.36 21.22
N LYS A 131 -0.71 6.20 22.04
CA LYS A 131 -1.98 5.89 22.73
C LYS A 131 -3.11 6.75 22.15
N PRO A 132 -3.71 6.40 21.01
CA PRO A 132 -4.73 7.22 20.37
C PRO A 132 -6.07 7.14 21.10
N LEU A 133 -6.82 8.26 21.06
CA LEU A 133 -8.23 8.40 21.42
C LEU A 133 -8.99 8.77 20.15
N LEU A 134 -10.02 8.01 19.79
CA LEU A 134 -10.95 8.36 18.73
C LEU A 134 -12.07 9.23 19.28
N VAL A 135 -12.50 10.25 18.55
CA VAL A 135 -13.55 11.17 18.98
C VAL A 135 -14.63 11.29 17.91
N ALA A 136 -15.87 10.96 18.28
CA ALA A 136 -17.03 11.05 17.40
C ALA A 136 -17.56 12.49 17.33
N CYS A 137 -17.18 13.22 16.29
CA CYS A 137 -17.66 14.56 16.00
C CYS A 137 -18.73 14.62 14.89
N ASP A 138 -19.13 13.49 14.27
CA ASP A 138 -20.28 13.41 13.37
C ASP A 138 -21.55 13.15 14.18
N VAL A 139 -22.04 14.18 14.86
CA VAL A 139 -23.21 14.09 15.76
C VAL A 139 -24.55 14.08 15.03
N TYR A 140 -24.55 14.41 13.74
CA TYR A 140 -25.76 14.45 12.92
C TYR A 140 -26.20 13.07 12.45
N ARG A 141 -25.31 12.10 12.50
CA ARG A 141 -25.55 10.72 12.06
C ARG A 141 -25.26 9.72 13.18
N PRO A 142 -26.29 9.28 13.91
CA PRO A 142 -26.11 8.30 14.99
C PRO A 142 -25.41 7.02 14.55
N ALA A 143 -25.60 6.62 13.29
CA ALA A 143 -24.91 5.46 12.71
C ALA A 143 -23.39 5.67 12.62
N ALA A 144 -22.90 6.91 12.38
CA ALA A 144 -21.47 7.21 12.32
C ALA A 144 -20.81 7.07 13.70
N ILE A 145 -21.46 7.54 14.77
CA ILE A 145 -20.98 7.37 16.15
C ILE A 145 -20.84 5.87 16.47
N LYS A 146 -21.88 5.08 16.20
CA LYS A 146 -21.85 3.61 16.40
C LYS A 146 -20.78 2.94 15.56
N GLN A 147 -20.60 3.36 14.31
CA GLN A 147 -19.54 2.84 13.44
C GLN A 147 -18.15 3.08 14.04
N LEU A 148 -17.88 4.31 14.53
CA LEU A 148 -16.59 4.63 15.16
C LEU A 148 -16.37 3.82 16.45
N GLN A 149 -17.44 3.63 17.26
CA GLN A 149 -17.38 2.78 18.45
C GLN A 149 -17.05 1.32 18.12
N VAL A 150 -17.65 0.75 17.06
CA VAL A 150 -17.34 -0.61 16.57
C VAL A 150 -15.89 -0.71 16.14
N VAL A 151 -15.40 0.25 15.36
CA VAL A 151 -14.00 0.31 14.91
C VAL A 151 -13.05 0.41 16.10
N GLY A 152 -13.35 1.28 17.06
CA GLY A 152 -12.55 1.41 18.29
C GLY A 152 -12.50 0.09 19.08
N LYS A 153 -13.64 -0.58 19.24
CA LYS A 153 -13.72 -1.89 19.92
C LYS A 153 -12.90 -2.96 19.21
N GLN A 154 -12.98 -3.05 17.88
CA GLN A 154 -12.18 -4.00 17.09
C GLN A 154 -10.67 -3.80 17.26
N LEU A 155 -10.26 -2.56 17.43
CA LEU A 155 -8.85 -2.18 17.59
C LEU A 155 -8.39 -2.11 19.05
N ASN A 156 -9.27 -2.30 20.04
CA ASN A 156 -8.99 -1.98 21.46
C ASN A 156 -8.47 -0.54 21.65
N ILE A 157 -9.08 0.42 20.96
CA ILE A 157 -8.78 1.85 21.06
C ILE A 157 -9.99 2.56 21.68
N PRO A 158 -9.80 3.39 22.71
CA PRO A 158 -10.90 4.11 23.35
C PRO A 158 -11.56 5.09 22.37
N VAL A 159 -12.88 5.21 22.49
CA VAL A 159 -13.69 6.17 21.73
C VAL A 159 -14.39 7.11 22.70
N PHE A 160 -14.24 8.41 22.50
CA PHE A 160 -15.00 9.43 23.17
C PHE A 160 -16.19 9.86 22.31
N SER A 161 -17.39 9.78 22.86
CA SER A 161 -18.63 10.21 22.19
C SER A 161 -19.58 10.80 23.21
N ASP A 162 -20.40 11.76 22.77
CA ASP A 162 -21.49 12.32 23.55
C ASP A 162 -22.75 12.36 22.68
N GLU A 163 -23.63 11.40 22.89
CA GLU A 163 -24.86 11.25 22.09
C GLU A 163 -25.93 12.26 22.45
N THR A 164 -25.77 12.97 23.60
CA THR A 164 -26.72 13.95 24.09
C THR A 164 -26.46 15.37 23.60
N SER A 165 -25.21 15.65 23.24
CA SER A 165 -24.78 16.97 22.79
C SER A 165 -24.68 17.04 21.26
N LYS A 166 -25.24 18.11 20.69
CA LYS A 166 -25.02 18.49 19.28
C LYS A 166 -23.91 19.53 19.11
N ASN A 167 -23.30 19.97 20.17
CA ASN A 167 -22.21 20.96 20.13
C ASN A 167 -20.87 20.28 19.92
N VAL A 168 -20.47 20.17 18.64
CA VAL A 168 -19.25 19.50 18.20
C VAL A 168 -17.99 20.13 18.81
N VAL A 169 -17.95 21.46 18.93
CA VAL A 169 -16.83 22.21 19.55
C VAL A 169 -16.65 21.78 21.01
N ASN A 170 -17.75 21.67 21.76
CA ASN A 170 -17.70 21.24 23.15
C ASN A 170 -17.26 19.80 23.30
N ILE A 171 -17.73 18.90 22.42
CA ILE A 171 -17.30 17.49 22.38
C ILE A 171 -15.78 17.42 22.14
N ALA A 172 -15.27 18.16 21.15
CA ALA A 172 -13.86 18.21 20.84
C ALA A 172 -13.00 18.76 21.99
N LYS A 173 -13.44 19.80 22.67
CA LYS A 173 -12.75 20.33 23.87
C LYS A 173 -12.71 19.31 25.01
N ARG A 174 -13.86 18.74 25.37
CA ARG A 174 -13.95 17.72 26.44
C ARG A 174 -13.12 16.47 26.13
N SER A 175 -12.94 16.14 24.85
CA SER A 175 -12.09 15.02 24.47
C SER A 175 -10.61 15.25 24.80
N ILE A 176 -10.15 16.51 24.83
CA ILE A 176 -8.77 16.84 25.23
C ILE A 176 -8.60 16.59 26.74
N ASP A 177 -9.56 17.06 27.57
CA ASP A 177 -9.53 16.79 28.98
C ASP A 177 -9.58 15.32 29.34
N GLU A 178 -10.38 14.56 28.57
CA GLU A 178 -10.46 13.10 28.70
C GLU A 178 -9.17 12.39 28.30
N ALA A 179 -8.54 12.85 27.21
CA ALA A 179 -7.25 12.31 26.76
C ALA A 179 -6.14 12.53 27.81
N ILE A 180 -6.10 13.72 28.41
CA ILE A 180 -5.14 14.04 29.47
C ILE A 180 -5.37 13.13 30.69
N LYS A 181 -6.62 12.95 31.13
CA LYS A 181 -6.97 12.06 32.25
C LYS A 181 -6.60 10.60 32.00
N LYS A 182 -6.77 10.14 30.76
CA LYS A 182 -6.49 8.74 30.36
C LYS A 182 -5.07 8.52 29.85
N LEU A 183 -4.23 9.54 29.86
CA LEU A 183 -2.85 9.49 29.34
C LEU A 183 -2.79 9.05 27.87
N ASN A 184 -3.77 9.50 27.08
CA ASN A 184 -3.69 9.40 25.62
C ASN A 184 -2.80 10.52 25.08
N ASP A 185 -1.95 10.19 24.11
CA ASP A 185 -0.99 11.14 23.51
C ASP A 185 -1.42 11.65 22.14
N VAL A 186 -2.45 11.01 21.55
CA VAL A 186 -3.02 11.41 20.25
C VAL A 186 -4.54 11.39 20.32
N ILE A 187 -5.15 12.42 19.77
CA ILE A 187 -6.61 12.56 19.64
C ILE A 187 -6.93 12.63 18.15
N ILE A 188 -7.84 11.80 17.67
CA ILE A 188 -8.29 11.82 16.27
C ILE A 188 -9.76 12.19 16.25
N LEU A 189 -10.06 13.40 15.75
CA LEU A 189 -11.41 13.92 15.60
C LEU A 189 -11.99 13.44 14.25
N ASP A 190 -13.00 12.58 14.31
CA ASP A 190 -13.78 12.16 13.14
C ASP A 190 -14.94 13.13 12.94
N THR A 191 -14.76 14.13 12.05
CA THR A 191 -15.75 15.19 11.85
C THR A 191 -16.85 14.77 10.86
N ALA A 192 -17.97 15.48 10.92
CA ALA A 192 -19.05 15.32 9.98
C ALA A 192 -18.58 15.52 8.52
N GLY A 193 -19.25 14.87 7.60
CA GLY A 193 -19.12 15.13 6.18
C GLY A 193 -20.49 15.31 5.55
N ARG A 194 -20.59 16.27 4.64
CA ARG A 194 -21.79 16.47 3.83
C ARG A 194 -21.54 16.01 2.39
N LEU A 195 -22.59 15.79 1.62
CA LEU A 195 -22.51 15.35 0.23
C LEU A 195 -21.83 16.39 -0.67
N GLN A 196 -21.98 17.66 -0.32
CA GLN A 196 -21.40 18.78 -1.03
C GLN A 196 -20.76 19.76 -0.05
N ILE A 197 -19.87 20.59 -0.55
CA ILE A 197 -19.27 21.67 0.22
C ILE A 197 -20.32 22.78 0.37
N ASP A 198 -20.73 23.03 1.61
CA ASP A 198 -21.62 24.13 1.97
C ASP A 198 -20.99 25.02 3.05
N GLU A 199 -21.58 26.20 3.26
CA GLU A 199 -21.04 27.18 4.20
C GLU A 199 -21.16 26.72 5.66
N ASP A 200 -22.22 26.01 6.01
CA ASP A 200 -22.43 25.51 7.38
C ASP A 200 -21.35 24.52 7.77
N LEU A 201 -21.00 23.58 6.85
CA LEU A 201 -19.91 22.64 7.08
C LEU A 201 -18.58 23.38 7.27
N MET A 202 -18.28 24.35 6.39
CA MET A 202 -17.04 25.11 6.49
C MET A 202 -16.97 25.91 7.77
N GLN A 203 -18.07 26.52 8.19
CA GLN A 203 -18.14 27.27 9.45
C GLN A 203 -17.97 26.36 10.67
N GLU A 204 -18.58 25.17 10.67
CA GLU A 204 -18.41 24.19 11.75
C GLU A 204 -16.95 23.76 11.88
N LEU A 205 -16.29 23.41 10.75
CA LEU A 205 -14.89 23.01 10.74
C LEU A 205 -13.96 24.14 11.20
N GLN A 206 -14.23 25.39 10.79
CA GLN A 206 -13.49 26.56 11.23
C GLN A 206 -13.67 26.80 12.74
N ASN A 207 -14.88 26.62 13.26
CA ASN A 207 -15.17 26.76 14.69
C ASN A 207 -14.41 25.71 15.52
N ILE A 208 -14.36 24.46 15.06
CA ILE A 208 -13.55 23.41 15.70
C ILE A 208 -12.07 23.83 15.68
N LYS A 209 -11.55 24.22 14.50
CA LYS A 209 -10.16 24.63 14.32
C LYS A 209 -9.75 25.77 15.26
N GLN A 210 -10.57 26.82 15.36
CA GLN A 210 -10.28 27.99 16.20
C GLN A 210 -10.26 27.63 17.69
N ASN A 211 -11.18 26.76 18.13
CA ASN A 211 -11.37 26.42 19.52
C ASN A 211 -10.46 25.32 20.05
N VAL A 212 -10.08 24.34 19.20
CA VAL A 212 -9.30 23.16 19.57
C VAL A 212 -7.84 23.30 19.13
N ARG A 213 -7.57 24.09 18.09
CA ARG A 213 -6.24 24.32 17.50
C ARG A 213 -5.51 22.99 17.18
N PRO A 214 -6.09 22.16 16.29
CA PRO A 214 -5.46 20.91 15.94
C PRO A 214 -4.07 21.15 15.35
N GLN A 215 -3.13 20.27 15.67
CA GLN A 215 -1.77 20.28 15.12
C GLN A 215 -1.74 19.80 13.68
N GLU A 216 -2.70 18.94 13.31
CA GLU A 216 -2.81 18.41 11.97
C GLU A 216 -4.28 18.42 11.53
N ILE A 217 -4.56 19.09 10.43
CA ILE A 217 -5.85 19.02 9.74
C ILE A 217 -5.62 18.21 8.46
N LEU A 218 -6.13 16.97 8.47
CA LEU A 218 -5.93 16.03 7.38
C LEU A 218 -7.22 15.89 6.57
N LEU A 219 -7.14 16.26 5.30
CA LEU A 219 -8.25 16.09 4.36
C LEU A 219 -8.28 14.67 3.83
N VAL A 220 -9.38 13.97 4.05
CA VAL A 220 -9.63 12.63 3.54
C VAL A 220 -10.37 12.73 2.21
N VAL A 221 -9.74 12.27 1.14
CA VAL A 221 -10.24 12.39 -0.24
C VAL A 221 -10.35 11.01 -0.88
N ASP A 222 -11.46 10.78 -1.56
CA ASP A 222 -11.67 9.58 -2.38
C ASP A 222 -10.93 9.74 -3.71
N SER A 223 -9.92 8.90 -3.97
CA SER A 223 -9.10 8.97 -5.19
C SER A 223 -9.90 8.63 -6.45
N MET A 224 -11.00 7.86 -6.32
CA MET A 224 -11.84 7.45 -7.45
C MET A 224 -12.63 8.61 -8.07
N THR A 225 -12.77 9.74 -7.36
CA THR A 225 -13.50 10.92 -7.86
C THR A 225 -12.69 11.75 -8.88
N GLY A 226 -11.44 11.35 -9.19
CA GLY A 226 -10.63 11.99 -10.23
C GLY A 226 -10.40 13.49 -9.97
N GLN A 227 -10.70 14.35 -10.95
CA GLN A 227 -10.49 15.80 -10.81
C GLN A 227 -11.38 16.47 -9.76
N ASP A 228 -12.53 15.88 -9.40
CA ASP A 228 -13.36 16.40 -8.31
C ASP A 228 -12.62 16.31 -6.96
N ALA A 229 -11.77 15.30 -6.77
CA ALA A 229 -10.88 15.21 -5.61
C ALA A 229 -9.97 16.45 -5.48
N VAL A 230 -9.46 16.93 -6.63
CA VAL A 230 -8.59 18.12 -6.68
C VAL A 230 -9.37 19.38 -6.34
N ASN A 231 -10.59 19.55 -6.91
CA ASN A 231 -11.46 20.68 -6.64
C ASN A 231 -11.86 20.73 -5.14
N VAL A 232 -12.24 19.59 -4.57
CA VAL A 232 -12.55 19.45 -3.15
C VAL A 232 -11.34 19.85 -2.30
N ALA A 233 -10.16 19.33 -2.62
CA ALA A 233 -8.95 19.62 -1.85
C ALA A 233 -8.57 21.11 -1.91
N THR A 234 -8.73 21.75 -3.06
CA THR A 234 -8.51 23.19 -3.22
C THR A 234 -9.44 23.99 -2.31
N THR A 235 -10.74 23.70 -2.38
CA THR A 235 -11.74 24.45 -1.59
C THR A 235 -11.53 24.28 -0.07
N PHE A 236 -11.26 23.06 0.39
CA PHE A 236 -10.96 22.83 1.81
C PHE A 236 -9.65 23.50 2.24
N SER A 237 -8.64 23.52 1.37
CA SER A 237 -7.38 24.20 1.62
C SER A 237 -7.55 25.70 1.76
N GLU A 238 -8.36 26.32 0.90
CA GLU A 238 -8.62 27.76 0.93
C GLU A 238 -9.53 28.19 2.09
N LYS A 239 -10.62 27.45 2.33
CA LYS A 239 -11.64 27.85 3.33
C LYS A 239 -11.27 27.46 4.76
N VAL A 240 -10.73 26.28 4.98
CA VAL A 240 -10.41 25.75 6.31
C VAL A 240 -8.90 25.79 6.58
N GLY A 241 -8.11 25.59 5.55
CA GLY A 241 -6.67 25.35 5.64
C GLY A 241 -6.38 23.92 6.10
N ILE A 242 -5.61 23.19 5.33
CA ILE A 242 -5.21 21.81 5.59
C ILE A 242 -3.70 21.72 5.76
N ASP A 243 -3.22 20.69 6.48
CA ASP A 243 -1.80 20.43 6.70
C ASP A 243 -1.33 19.21 5.89
N GLY A 244 -2.25 18.35 5.49
CA GLY A 244 -1.96 17.19 4.67
C GLY A 244 -3.22 16.53 4.12
N ILE A 245 -3.00 15.53 3.28
CA ILE A 245 -4.05 14.82 2.55
C ILE A 245 -3.89 13.32 2.80
N ILE A 246 -5.01 12.63 2.97
CA ILE A 246 -5.09 11.17 2.99
C ILE A 246 -5.93 10.74 1.79
N LEU A 247 -5.36 9.97 0.89
CA LEU A 247 -6.08 9.42 -0.25
C LEU A 247 -6.66 8.05 0.13
N THR A 248 -7.95 7.87 -0.11
CA THR A 248 -8.67 6.62 0.15
C THR A 248 -9.08 5.93 -1.14
N LYS A 249 -9.47 4.66 -1.05
CA LYS A 249 -9.96 3.83 -2.15
C LYS A 249 -8.98 3.71 -3.32
N LEU A 250 -7.70 3.80 -3.04
CA LEU A 250 -6.66 3.75 -4.06
C LEU A 250 -6.57 2.39 -4.75
N ASP A 251 -7.06 1.33 -4.10
CA ASP A 251 -7.21 -0.02 -4.66
C ASP A 251 -8.21 -0.09 -5.83
N GLY A 252 -9.24 0.77 -5.83
CA GLY A 252 -10.22 0.94 -6.91
C GLY A 252 -9.79 1.94 -7.97
N ASP A 253 -8.82 2.82 -7.68
CA ASP A 253 -8.34 3.84 -8.61
C ASP A 253 -7.26 3.27 -9.54
N THR A 254 -7.65 2.96 -10.77
CA THR A 254 -6.73 2.49 -11.82
C THR A 254 -6.03 3.63 -12.56
N ARG A 255 -6.54 4.86 -12.46
CA ARG A 255 -6.04 6.05 -13.16
C ARG A 255 -4.96 6.78 -12.38
N GLY A 256 -5.23 7.12 -11.12
CA GLY A 256 -4.27 7.77 -10.22
C GLY A 256 -4.05 9.27 -10.44
N GLY A 257 -4.84 9.91 -11.31
CA GLY A 257 -4.68 11.33 -11.65
C GLY A 257 -4.90 12.28 -10.48
N ALA A 258 -5.80 11.92 -9.55
CA ALA A 258 -6.03 12.70 -8.35
C ALA A 258 -4.76 12.81 -7.49
N ALA A 259 -4.03 11.70 -7.27
CA ALA A 259 -2.81 11.71 -6.48
C ALA A 259 -1.70 12.59 -7.10
N LEU A 260 -1.57 12.54 -8.43
CA LEU A 260 -0.59 13.36 -9.16
C LEU A 260 -0.97 14.85 -9.20
N SER A 261 -2.26 15.17 -9.13
CA SER A 261 -2.74 16.54 -9.27
C SER A 261 -2.92 17.27 -7.95
N VAL A 262 -3.40 16.57 -6.91
CA VAL A 262 -3.83 17.19 -5.66
C VAL A 262 -2.70 17.91 -4.94
N LYS A 263 -1.50 17.31 -4.88
CA LYS A 263 -0.31 17.93 -4.27
C LYS A 263 0.10 19.20 -5.02
N LYS A 264 0.18 19.13 -6.35
CA LYS A 264 0.62 20.26 -7.18
C LYS A 264 -0.34 21.44 -7.10
N VAL A 265 -1.65 21.17 -7.04
CA VAL A 265 -2.68 22.24 -6.99
C VAL A 265 -2.80 22.83 -5.59
N THR A 266 -2.79 22.03 -4.54
CA THR A 266 -2.99 22.52 -3.17
C THR A 266 -1.70 22.97 -2.48
N GLY A 267 -0.54 22.55 -2.98
CA GLY A 267 0.74 22.72 -2.29
C GLY A 267 0.90 21.84 -1.03
N LYS A 268 -0.14 21.03 -0.66
CA LYS A 268 -0.16 20.26 0.58
C LYS A 268 0.28 18.81 0.35
N PRO A 269 1.07 18.23 1.28
CA PRO A 269 1.61 16.88 1.10
C PRO A 269 0.52 15.83 1.25
N ILE A 270 0.65 14.73 0.50
CA ILE A 270 -0.05 13.49 0.79
C ILE A 270 0.74 12.80 1.90
N LYS A 271 0.07 12.50 3.04
CA LYS A 271 0.72 11.86 4.20
C LYS A 271 0.46 10.37 4.25
N TYR A 272 -0.74 9.93 3.91
CA TYR A 272 -1.15 8.52 3.92
C TYR A 272 -1.97 8.16 2.70
N ILE A 273 -1.95 6.88 2.36
CA ILE A 273 -2.82 6.28 1.35
C ILE A 273 -3.51 5.04 1.93
N ALA A 274 -4.81 4.89 1.65
CA ALA A 274 -5.57 3.69 2.00
C ALA A 274 -5.81 2.85 0.73
N THR A 275 -5.39 1.59 0.80
CA THR A 275 -5.29 0.67 -0.35
C THR A 275 -6.21 -0.55 -0.23
N GLY A 276 -7.26 -0.47 0.58
CA GLY A 276 -8.22 -1.55 0.78
C GLY A 276 -9.19 -1.26 1.93
N GLU A 277 -10.03 -2.21 2.27
CA GLU A 277 -11.10 -2.06 3.26
C GLU A 277 -10.65 -2.41 4.69
N LYS A 278 -9.64 -3.27 4.86
CA LYS A 278 -9.19 -3.71 6.19
C LYS A 278 -8.60 -2.55 6.98
N LEU A 279 -8.70 -2.62 8.30
CA LEU A 279 -8.14 -1.61 9.21
C LEU A 279 -6.60 -1.56 9.21
N SER A 280 -5.95 -2.53 8.55
CA SER A 280 -4.50 -2.54 8.28
C SER A 280 -4.12 -1.87 6.96
N ASP A 281 -5.09 -1.64 6.06
CA ASP A 281 -4.82 -1.24 4.69
C ASP A 281 -4.69 0.29 4.57
N ILE A 282 -3.69 0.80 5.23
CA ILE A 282 -3.22 2.18 5.16
C ILE A 282 -1.70 2.18 5.30
N GLU A 283 -1.03 2.98 4.51
CA GLU A 283 0.43 3.12 4.56
C GLU A 283 0.84 4.58 4.43
N PRO A 284 1.99 5.00 4.99
CA PRO A 284 2.58 6.31 4.73
C PRO A 284 2.82 6.49 3.23
N PHE A 285 2.68 7.72 2.76
CA PHE A 285 2.91 8.02 1.36
C PHE A 285 4.38 8.32 1.10
N HIS A 286 5.03 7.48 0.32
CA HIS A 286 6.43 7.65 -0.11
C HIS A 286 6.48 8.00 -1.60
N PRO A 287 6.74 9.27 -1.97
CA PRO A 287 6.77 9.72 -3.36
C PRO A 287 7.70 8.90 -4.26
N ASP A 288 8.91 8.59 -3.81
CA ASP A 288 9.92 7.83 -4.54
C ASP A 288 9.49 6.38 -4.84
N ARG A 289 8.88 5.73 -3.84
CA ARG A 289 8.33 4.36 -4.00
C ARG A 289 7.14 4.36 -4.95
N MET A 290 6.27 5.36 -4.83
CA MET A 290 5.11 5.50 -5.69
C MET A 290 5.52 5.77 -7.14
N ALA A 291 6.46 6.66 -7.39
CA ALA A 291 7.04 6.89 -8.72
C ALA A 291 7.65 5.60 -9.30
N SER A 292 8.38 4.83 -8.47
CA SER A 292 8.95 3.54 -8.86
C SER A 292 7.88 2.51 -9.20
N ARG A 293 6.76 2.43 -8.43
CA ARG A 293 5.60 1.56 -8.73
C ARG A 293 4.94 1.96 -10.05
N ILE A 294 4.72 3.25 -10.28
CA ILE A 294 4.11 3.79 -11.51
C ILE A 294 4.97 3.46 -12.74
N LEU A 295 6.29 3.54 -12.63
CA LEU A 295 7.21 3.21 -13.74
C LEU A 295 7.53 1.72 -13.87
N GLY A 296 6.96 0.86 -13.01
CA GLY A 296 7.21 -0.58 -13.03
C GLY A 296 8.62 -1.01 -12.60
N MET A 297 9.31 -0.14 -11.88
CA MET A 297 10.65 -0.43 -11.36
C MET A 297 10.60 -1.30 -10.08
N GLY A 298 9.39 -1.58 -9.58
CA GLY A 298 9.15 -2.32 -8.34
C GLY A 298 9.32 -1.46 -7.09
N ASP A 299 8.98 -2.06 -5.95
CA ASP A 299 9.07 -1.41 -4.63
C ASP A 299 9.59 -2.43 -3.62
N VAL A 300 10.88 -2.68 -3.69
CA VAL A 300 11.56 -3.67 -2.83
C VAL A 300 11.56 -3.24 -1.36
N LEU A 301 11.64 -1.93 -1.09
CA LEU A 301 11.66 -1.42 0.29
C LEU A 301 10.34 -1.67 1.01
N SER A 302 9.20 -1.43 0.35
CA SER A 302 7.90 -1.76 0.94
C SER A 302 7.70 -3.26 1.19
N ILE A 303 8.33 -4.13 0.39
CA ILE A 303 8.31 -5.57 0.64
C ILE A 303 9.11 -5.89 1.90
N ILE A 304 10.30 -5.30 2.05
CA ILE A 304 11.16 -5.50 3.22
C ILE A 304 10.44 -5.01 4.48
N GLU A 305 9.86 -3.82 4.48
CA GLU A 305 9.13 -3.27 5.62
C GLU A 305 7.92 -4.13 6.01
N LYS A 306 7.12 -4.57 5.03
CA LYS A 306 6.00 -5.50 5.31
C LYS A 306 6.49 -6.85 5.84
N ALA A 307 7.65 -7.31 5.40
CA ALA A 307 8.29 -8.49 5.97
C ALA A 307 8.71 -8.23 7.42
N GLU A 308 9.41 -7.14 7.71
CA GLU A 308 9.84 -6.76 9.05
C GLU A 308 8.66 -6.57 10.02
N GLU A 309 7.56 -5.93 9.59
CA GLU A 309 6.33 -5.82 10.39
C GLU A 309 5.66 -7.17 10.68
N SER A 310 5.86 -8.15 9.80
CA SER A 310 5.23 -9.47 9.89
C SER A 310 6.05 -10.47 10.70
N PHE A 311 7.32 -10.17 10.95
CA PHE A 311 8.24 -11.03 11.71
C PHE A 311 8.52 -10.42 13.09
N SER A 312 8.19 -11.16 14.16
CA SER A 312 8.76 -10.86 15.47
C SER A 312 10.24 -11.27 15.50
N GLU A 313 11.06 -10.61 16.34
CA GLU A 313 12.47 -10.99 16.52
C GLU A 313 12.65 -12.47 16.89
N GLU A 314 11.69 -13.05 17.63
CA GLU A 314 11.68 -14.47 17.99
C GLU A 314 11.40 -15.37 16.77
N GLU A 315 10.50 -14.95 15.87
CA GLU A 315 10.20 -15.68 14.64
C GLU A 315 11.38 -15.62 13.67
N ALA A 316 12.05 -14.46 13.58
CA ALA A 316 13.27 -14.29 12.78
C ALA A 316 14.41 -15.19 13.27
N LYS A 317 14.64 -15.28 14.59
CA LYS A 317 15.63 -16.20 15.20
C LYS A 317 15.27 -17.66 14.96
N LYS A 318 14.00 -18.04 15.11
CA LYS A 318 13.53 -19.40 14.79
C LYS A 318 13.72 -19.76 13.34
N MET A 319 13.51 -18.80 12.42
CA MET A 319 13.73 -19.00 10.99
C MET A 319 15.22 -19.16 10.66
N GLU A 320 16.09 -18.38 11.29
CA GLU A 320 17.54 -18.54 11.17
C GLU A 320 18.01 -19.92 11.70
N GLU A 321 17.47 -20.36 12.82
CA GLU A 321 17.73 -21.71 13.37
C GLU A 321 17.20 -22.82 12.45
N GLN A 322 16.01 -22.64 11.86
CA GLN A 322 15.44 -23.58 10.88
C GLN A 322 16.24 -23.61 9.57
N LEU A 323 16.74 -22.46 9.11
CA LEU A 323 17.66 -22.39 7.98
C LEU A 323 18.99 -23.12 8.27
N ARG A 324 19.43 -23.16 9.50
CA ARG A 324 20.62 -23.93 9.93
C ARG A 324 20.35 -25.43 10.04
N LYS A 325 19.08 -25.88 10.26
CA LYS A 325 18.71 -27.30 10.29
C LYS A 325 18.92 -27.95 8.91
N GLN A 326 19.41 -29.18 8.91
CA GLN A 326 19.75 -29.90 7.67
C GLN A 326 18.56 -30.41 6.86
N SER A 327 17.33 -30.36 7.40
CA SER A 327 16.13 -30.91 6.76
C SER A 327 15.01 -29.88 6.71
N PHE A 328 14.48 -29.65 5.51
CA PHE A 328 13.27 -28.86 5.25
C PHE A 328 12.10 -29.84 5.11
N ASP A 329 11.14 -29.81 6.04
CA ASP A 329 9.98 -30.70 6.09
C ASP A 329 8.65 -29.96 5.77
N LEU A 330 7.52 -30.68 5.78
CA LEU A 330 6.22 -30.10 5.48
C LEU A 330 5.69 -29.20 6.61
N ASN A 331 6.22 -29.29 7.86
CA ASN A 331 5.89 -28.35 8.91
C ASN A 331 6.58 -26.99 8.65
N ASP A 332 7.82 -27.02 8.19
CA ASP A 332 8.56 -25.81 7.79
C ASP A 332 7.87 -25.14 6.60
N TYR A 333 7.43 -25.93 5.61
CA TYR A 333 6.67 -25.44 4.47
C TYR A 333 5.35 -24.79 4.90
N LEU A 334 4.60 -25.42 5.79
CA LEU A 334 3.35 -24.88 6.34
C LEU A 334 3.57 -23.57 7.12
N ALA A 335 4.64 -23.50 7.92
CA ALA A 335 5.00 -22.28 8.63
C ALA A 335 5.29 -21.12 7.65
N GLN A 336 6.08 -21.37 6.60
CA GLN A 336 6.36 -20.38 5.58
C GLN A 336 5.10 -19.95 4.82
N LEU A 337 4.23 -20.89 4.45
CA LEU A 337 2.98 -20.60 3.76
C LEU A 337 2.06 -19.70 4.61
N ARG A 338 1.95 -19.97 5.90
CA ARG A 338 1.19 -19.12 6.84
C ARG A 338 1.79 -17.73 7.01
N GLN A 339 3.12 -17.63 6.98
CA GLN A 339 3.82 -16.34 7.04
C GLN A 339 3.53 -15.49 5.78
N VAL A 340 3.65 -16.10 4.60
CA VAL A 340 3.30 -15.41 3.33
C VAL A 340 1.84 -14.92 3.36
N LYS A 341 0.92 -15.73 3.90
CA LYS A 341 -0.49 -15.33 4.09
C LYS A 341 -0.66 -14.12 5.02
N LYS A 342 0.14 -14.01 6.08
CA LYS A 342 0.13 -12.86 7.00
C LYS A 342 0.61 -11.56 6.34
N MET A 343 1.53 -11.65 5.36
CA MET A 343 2.06 -10.48 4.63
C MET A 343 1.06 -9.88 3.61
N GLY A 344 -0.10 -10.50 3.43
CA GLY A 344 -1.13 -10.09 2.48
C GLY A 344 -1.31 -11.06 1.32
N SER A 345 -2.08 -10.66 0.28
CA SER A 345 -2.29 -11.51 -0.90
C SER A 345 -0.97 -11.72 -1.67
N PHE A 346 -0.67 -12.96 -2.00
CA PHE A 346 0.55 -13.32 -2.75
C PHE A 346 0.62 -12.60 -4.11
N SER A 347 -0.54 -12.38 -4.73
CA SER A 347 -0.64 -11.60 -5.96
C SER A 347 -0.18 -10.15 -5.77
N SER A 348 -0.39 -9.56 -4.58
CA SER A 348 0.09 -8.21 -4.24
C SER A 348 1.60 -8.17 -4.09
N LEU A 349 2.19 -9.18 -3.45
CA LEU A 349 3.63 -9.28 -3.26
C LEU A 349 4.38 -9.49 -4.59
N LEU A 350 3.87 -10.38 -5.47
CA LEU A 350 4.45 -10.59 -6.80
C LEU A 350 4.49 -9.32 -7.65
N LYS A 351 3.48 -8.48 -7.56
CA LYS A 351 3.41 -7.22 -8.31
C LYS A 351 4.40 -6.14 -7.80
N MET A 352 4.92 -6.29 -6.58
CA MET A 352 5.96 -5.40 -6.03
C MET A 352 7.39 -5.78 -6.48
N ILE A 353 7.58 -7.00 -6.99
CA ILE A 353 8.89 -7.46 -7.44
C ILE A 353 9.22 -6.89 -8.84
N PRO A 354 10.38 -6.23 -9.03
CA PRO A 354 10.80 -5.70 -10.32
C PRO A 354 10.83 -6.78 -11.40
N GLY A 355 10.20 -6.52 -12.54
CA GLY A 355 10.22 -7.43 -13.70
C GLY A 355 9.19 -8.56 -13.69
N MET A 356 8.50 -8.84 -12.58
CA MET A 356 7.46 -9.89 -12.49
C MET A 356 6.07 -9.44 -12.97
N ASN A 357 5.86 -8.16 -13.23
CA ASN A 357 4.62 -7.64 -13.79
C ASN A 357 4.25 -8.21 -15.19
N GLN A 358 5.21 -8.83 -15.88
CA GLN A 358 4.96 -9.50 -17.17
C GLN A 358 4.27 -10.86 -17.02
N LEU A 359 4.23 -11.42 -15.81
CA LEU A 359 3.56 -12.69 -15.52
C LEU A 359 2.04 -12.48 -15.23
N LYS A 360 1.40 -11.57 -15.95
CA LYS A 360 -0.03 -11.22 -15.81
C LYS A 360 -1.00 -12.42 -15.93
N ASN A 361 -0.53 -13.55 -16.43
CA ASN A 361 -1.35 -14.75 -16.66
C ASN A 361 -1.27 -15.78 -15.52
N ILE A 362 -0.45 -15.57 -14.49
CA ILE A 362 -0.44 -16.44 -13.31
C ILE A 362 -1.48 -15.87 -12.33
N LYS A 363 -2.73 -16.29 -12.50
CA LYS A 363 -3.74 -16.19 -11.45
C LYS A 363 -3.35 -17.19 -10.35
N VAL A 364 -2.55 -16.75 -9.39
CA VAL A 364 -2.41 -17.53 -8.15
C VAL A 364 -3.66 -17.21 -7.33
N ASP A 365 -4.59 -18.14 -7.31
CA ASP A 365 -5.80 -18.02 -6.51
C ASP A 365 -5.41 -18.28 -5.03
N ASP A 366 -5.72 -17.33 -4.15
CA ASP A 366 -5.50 -17.49 -2.70
C ASP A 366 -6.18 -18.78 -2.18
N LYS A 367 -7.21 -19.28 -2.86
CA LYS A 367 -7.84 -20.57 -2.58
C LYS A 367 -6.92 -21.79 -2.77
N GLU A 368 -5.91 -21.69 -3.61
CA GLU A 368 -4.94 -22.80 -3.76
C GLU A 368 -4.04 -22.93 -2.53
N PHE A 369 -3.68 -21.80 -1.90
CA PHE A 369 -2.97 -21.82 -0.62
C PHE A 369 -3.81 -22.46 0.48
N ASP A 370 -5.14 -22.21 0.51
CA ASP A 370 -6.05 -22.82 1.45
C ASP A 370 -6.12 -24.33 1.27
N LYS A 371 -6.14 -24.81 0.02
CA LYS A 371 -6.10 -26.24 -0.28
C LYS A 371 -4.81 -26.90 0.17
N ILE A 372 -3.66 -26.27 -0.11
CA ILE A 372 -2.34 -26.78 0.32
C ILE A 372 -2.27 -26.85 1.84
N GLU A 373 -2.73 -25.81 2.54
CA GLU A 373 -2.81 -25.81 3.99
C GLU A 373 -3.71 -26.94 4.51
N ALA A 374 -4.90 -27.16 3.91
CA ALA A 374 -5.80 -28.24 4.27
C ALA A 374 -5.17 -29.63 4.05
N ILE A 375 -4.45 -29.84 2.95
CA ILE A 375 -3.71 -31.07 2.66
C ILE A 375 -2.69 -31.35 3.76
N ILE A 376 -1.83 -30.38 4.10
CA ILE A 376 -0.81 -30.55 5.11
C ILE A 376 -1.43 -30.73 6.50
N CYS A 377 -2.49 -30.00 6.83
CA CYS A 377 -3.20 -30.15 8.11
C CYS A 377 -3.86 -31.51 8.27
N SER A 378 -4.27 -32.15 7.17
CA SER A 378 -4.85 -33.50 7.16
C SER A 378 -3.82 -34.64 7.29
N MET A 379 -2.51 -34.31 7.25
CA MET A 379 -1.43 -35.26 7.49
C MET A 379 -1.12 -35.39 8.99
N THR A 380 -0.69 -36.57 9.42
CA THR A 380 -0.15 -36.79 10.76
C THR A 380 1.21 -36.12 10.92
N THR A 381 1.65 -35.89 12.17
CA THR A 381 2.96 -35.29 12.47
C THR A 381 4.12 -36.10 11.87
N GLY A 382 4.01 -37.45 11.85
CA GLY A 382 5.01 -38.33 11.26
C GLY A 382 5.06 -38.19 9.73
N GLU A 383 3.91 -38.07 9.07
CA GLU A 383 3.81 -37.87 7.62
C GLU A 383 4.35 -36.51 7.17
N ARG A 384 4.15 -35.46 7.99
CA ARG A 384 4.70 -34.13 7.71
C ARG A 384 6.23 -34.12 7.84
N ARG A 385 6.78 -34.85 8.83
CA ARG A 385 8.25 -34.96 9.01
C ARG A 385 8.91 -35.87 7.97
N ASN A 386 8.22 -36.93 7.56
CA ASN A 386 8.72 -37.85 6.55
C ASN A 386 7.69 -38.16 5.46
N PRO A 387 7.63 -37.33 4.42
CA PRO A 387 6.68 -37.49 3.32
C PRO A 387 6.80 -38.81 2.55
N LYS A 388 7.91 -39.53 2.66
CA LYS A 388 8.10 -40.86 2.03
C LYS A 388 7.14 -41.92 2.61
N LEU A 389 6.52 -41.66 3.77
CA LEU A 389 5.52 -42.54 4.36
C LEU A 389 4.16 -42.51 3.61
N LEU A 390 3.96 -41.57 2.68
CA LEU A 390 2.69 -41.39 1.98
C LEU A 390 2.47 -42.46 0.90
N ASN A 391 1.86 -43.59 1.29
CA ASN A 391 1.38 -44.61 0.37
C ASN A 391 -0.03 -44.27 -0.18
N ALA A 392 -0.56 -45.09 -1.10
CA ALA A 392 -1.84 -44.86 -1.76
C ALA A 392 -3.02 -44.73 -0.77
N SER A 393 -3.07 -45.57 0.27
CA SER A 393 -4.12 -45.54 1.30
C SER A 393 -4.08 -44.24 2.11
N ARG A 394 -2.88 -43.79 2.51
CA ARG A 394 -2.71 -42.54 3.24
C ARG A 394 -3.05 -41.32 2.41
N ARG A 395 -2.67 -41.29 1.11
CA ARG A 395 -3.07 -40.23 0.18
C ARG A 395 -4.60 -40.14 0.01
N LYS A 396 -5.30 -41.30 -0.07
CA LYS A 396 -6.76 -41.34 -0.13
C LYS A 396 -7.40 -40.78 1.15
N ARG A 397 -6.87 -41.13 2.34
CA ARG A 397 -7.34 -40.59 3.63
C ARG A 397 -7.13 -39.09 3.70
N ILE A 398 -5.96 -38.59 3.30
CA ILE A 398 -5.63 -37.15 3.29
C ILE A 398 -6.53 -36.40 2.31
N ALA A 399 -6.79 -36.95 1.12
CA ALA A 399 -7.71 -36.40 0.13
C ALA A 399 -9.11 -36.19 0.71
N ASN A 400 -9.64 -37.22 1.37
CA ASN A 400 -10.96 -37.15 2.01
C ASN A 400 -10.98 -36.12 3.15
N GLY A 401 -9.91 -36.02 3.97
CA GLY A 401 -9.83 -35.11 5.10
C GLY A 401 -9.63 -33.65 4.69
N SER A 402 -8.99 -33.39 3.56
CA SER A 402 -8.73 -32.05 3.03
C SER A 402 -9.76 -31.54 2.03
N GLY A 403 -10.72 -32.39 1.62
CA GLY A 403 -11.67 -32.04 0.56
C GLY A 403 -11.01 -31.88 -0.83
N THR A 404 -9.86 -32.56 -1.05
CA THR A 404 -9.11 -32.50 -2.30
C THR A 404 -9.05 -33.88 -2.97
N SER A 405 -8.47 -33.95 -4.17
CA SER A 405 -8.23 -35.20 -4.89
C SER A 405 -6.86 -35.78 -4.64
N VAL A 406 -6.69 -37.09 -4.85
CA VAL A 406 -5.36 -37.75 -4.81
C VAL A 406 -4.43 -37.17 -5.86
N GLN A 407 -4.96 -36.70 -6.98
CA GLN A 407 -4.17 -36.05 -8.02
C GLN A 407 -3.60 -34.70 -7.55
N GLU A 408 -4.39 -33.89 -6.84
CA GLU A 408 -3.91 -32.61 -6.26
C GLU A 408 -2.84 -32.86 -5.20
N ILE A 409 -2.97 -33.90 -4.36
CA ILE A 409 -1.93 -34.28 -3.41
C ILE A 409 -0.63 -34.68 -4.13
N ASN A 410 -0.72 -35.47 -5.21
CA ASN A 410 0.46 -35.88 -5.95
C ASN A 410 1.17 -34.68 -6.60
N ARG A 411 0.41 -33.74 -7.16
CA ARG A 411 0.93 -32.50 -7.74
C ARG A 411 1.62 -31.64 -6.66
N PHE A 412 0.98 -31.47 -5.51
CA PHE A 412 1.57 -30.77 -4.37
C PHE A 412 2.89 -31.42 -3.91
N MET A 413 2.93 -32.74 -3.78
CA MET A 413 4.14 -33.47 -3.36
C MET A 413 5.30 -33.29 -4.35
N THR A 414 5.03 -33.31 -5.64
CA THR A 414 6.04 -33.03 -6.69
C THR A 414 6.59 -31.61 -6.56
N SER A 415 5.72 -30.61 -6.35
CA SER A 415 6.10 -29.22 -6.13
C SER A 415 6.94 -29.06 -4.85
N PHE A 416 6.55 -29.72 -3.77
CA PHE A 416 7.31 -29.72 -2.51
C PHE A 416 8.72 -30.31 -2.67
N GLU A 417 8.86 -31.45 -3.38
CA GLU A 417 10.17 -32.06 -3.66
C GLU A 417 11.07 -31.13 -4.49
N THR A 418 10.50 -30.42 -5.46
CA THR A 418 11.22 -29.42 -6.25
C THR A 418 11.73 -28.29 -5.38
N THR A 419 10.87 -27.75 -4.50
CA THR A 419 11.23 -26.72 -3.51
C THR A 419 12.34 -27.19 -2.59
N GLN A 420 12.24 -28.43 -2.08
CA GLN A 420 13.27 -29.04 -1.22
C GLN A 420 14.62 -29.17 -1.94
N LYS A 421 14.64 -29.55 -3.22
CA LYS A 421 15.85 -29.59 -4.04
C LYS A 421 16.46 -28.22 -4.25
N MET A 422 15.64 -27.18 -4.49
CA MET A 422 16.10 -25.79 -4.63
C MET A 422 16.72 -25.29 -3.32
N MET A 423 16.08 -25.52 -2.18
CA MET A 423 16.60 -25.14 -0.87
C MET A 423 17.96 -25.79 -0.56
N LYS A 424 18.15 -27.06 -0.93
CA LYS A 424 19.44 -27.74 -0.82
C LYS A 424 20.53 -27.11 -1.71
N LYS A 425 20.19 -26.67 -2.94
CA LYS A 425 21.12 -25.99 -3.84
C LYS A 425 21.53 -24.61 -3.32
N ILE A 426 20.63 -23.85 -2.72
CA ILE A 426 20.92 -22.54 -2.11
C ILE A 426 21.91 -22.67 -0.95
N LYS A 427 21.76 -23.71 -0.11
CA LYS A 427 22.69 -24.00 1.02
C LYS A 427 24.13 -24.31 0.58
N SER A 428 24.34 -24.82 -0.61
CA SER A 428 25.69 -25.19 -1.10
C SER A 428 26.58 -24.01 -1.54
N GLY A 429 26.19 -22.77 -1.27
CA GLY A 429 27.00 -21.55 -1.50
C GLY A 429 27.27 -21.18 -2.98
N LYS A 430 27.14 -22.12 -3.88
CA LYS A 430 27.30 -21.91 -5.36
C LYS A 430 25.97 -21.47 -6.01
N GLY A 431 24.83 -21.67 -5.34
CA GLY A 431 23.49 -21.42 -5.90
C GLY A 431 23.12 -19.94 -6.03
N MET A 432 23.47 -19.11 -5.07
CA MET A 432 23.02 -17.71 -5.03
C MET A 432 23.64 -16.85 -6.14
N ARG A 433 24.90 -17.10 -6.49
CA ARG A 433 25.63 -16.39 -7.57
C ARG A 433 25.17 -16.80 -8.98
N ASN A 434 24.72 -18.06 -9.13
CA ASN A 434 24.16 -18.57 -10.38
C ASN A 434 22.66 -18.28 -10.54
N MET A 435 21.92 -18.16 -9.45
CA MET A 435 20.48 -17.83 -9.51
C MET A 435 20.26 -16.37 -9.96
N MET A 436 21.13 -15.44 -9.59
CA MET A 436 21.12 -14.07 -10.12
C MET A 436 21.55 -13.98 -11.60
N LYS A 437 22.34 -14.94 -12.10
CA LYS A 437 22.77 -15.00 -13.51
C LYS A 437 21.81 -15.74 -14.43
N ASN A 438 21.04 -16.69 -13.91
CA ASN A 438 20.19 -17.62 -14.70
C ASN A 438 18.71 -17.58 -14.27
N LEU A 439 18.16 -16.42 -13.92
CA LEU A 439 16.70 -16.21 -13.98
C LEU A 439 16.25 -16.19 -15.44
N ASN A 440 16.44 -17.32 -16.11
CA ASN A 440 15.91 -17.58 -17.44
C ASN A 440 14.41 -17.91 -17.28
N MET A 441 13.57 -17.16 -17.98
CA MET A 441 12.10 -17.23 -17.94
C MET A 441 11.50 -18.60 -18.28
N ASN A 442 12.28 -19.59 -18.71
CA ASN A 442 11.79 -20.93 -19.05
C ASN A 442 11.56 -21.82 -17.83
N ASP A 443 12.32 -21.66 -16.75
CA ASP A 443 12.17 -22.49 -15.54
C ASP A 443 10.93 -22.12 -14.69
N LEU A 444 10.33 -20.96 -14.95
CA LEU A 444 9.10 -20.51 -14.30
C LEU A 444 7.81 -21.01 -14.98
N LYS A 445 7.91 -21.58 -16.21
CA LYS A 445 6.77 -22.18 -16.90
C LYS A 445 6.38 -23.54 -16.32
N ASP A 446 7.30 -24.22 -15.63
CA ASP A 446 7.03 -25.49 -14.96
C ASP A 446 6.32 -25.33 -13.59
N PHE A 447 6.16 -24.08 -13.12
CA PHE A 447 5.33 -23.71 -11.96
C PHE A 447 3.86 -23.48 -12.32
N LYS A 448 3.35 -24.06 -13.40
CA LYS A 448 1.89 -24.17 -13.59
C LYS A 448 1.37 -25.19 -12.59
N MET A 449 0.84 -24.68 -11.47
CA MET A 449 -0.10 -25.42 -10.65
C MET A 449 -1.46 -25.56 -11.36
#